data_4c4e30d279d2cb2c4c0a996199bac1fe
#
_entry.id   4c4e30d279d2cb2c4c0a996199bac1fe
#
_cell.length_a   1.000
_cell.length_b   1.000
_cell.length_c   1.000
_cell.angle_alpha   90.00
_cell.angle_beta   90.00
_cell.angle_gamma   90.00
#
_symmetry.space_group_name_H-M   'P 1'
#
loop_
_entity.id
_entity.type
_entity.pdbx_description
1 polymer ?
#
loop_
_entity_poly.entity_id
_entity_poly.type
_entity_poly.pdbx_seq_one_letter_code
_entity_poly.pdbx_strand_id
1 'polypeptide(L)'
;ATVGSLETLPKEEVIKFVLDCYDNDAGAFAAFPGHDAHVLTTLSALQILLIYDDFDALSAEKRDRIAKFVLLLRLPDGSFMGDGFGEIDTRFVFVSVYILTLLGRLTPEIAAEASDFILDCRNFDGGFGMCPGAESHAAQVYTCVGALALCDSLDKVEEKTAAWLSERQVPASGGFNGRPEKLPDVCYSWWVLLSLAALEKAHWISFAALETFILECQDHAAGGFSDRPGNQTDVYHTCFALAGLSLMYAGKYG
;
A
#
# COMPACT_ATOMS: atom_id res chain seq x y z
N ALA A 1 -10.71 -2.11 -12.60
CA ALA A 1 -11.06 -0.71 -12.33
C ALA A 1 -10.13 0.25 -13.10
N THR A 2 -8.81 0.13 -12.95
CA THR A 2 -7.83 1.04 -13.57
C THR A 2 -7.95 1.13 -15.10
N VAL A 3 -8.31 0.04 -15.77
CA VAL A 3 -8.48 -0.03 -17.24
C VAL A 3 -9.96 0.07 -17.68
N GLY A 4 -10.89 0.30 -16.76
CA GLY A 4 -12.32 0.44 -17.08
C GLY A 4 -13.03 -0.83 -17.54
N SER A 5 -12.47 -2.00 -17.24
CA SER A 5 -12.99 -3.30 -17.69
C SER A 5 -13.37 -4.22 -16.52
N LEU A 6 -13.93 -3.64 -15.46
CA LEU A 6 -14.31 -4.40 -14.26
C LEU A 6 -15.39 -5.45 -14.55
N GLU A 7 -16.27 -5.17 -15.53
CA GLU A 7 -17.31 -6.08 -15.99
C GLU A 7 -16.80 -7.38 -16.65
N THR A 8 -15.51 -7.46 -16.97
CA THR A 8 -14.92 -8.71 -17.50
C THR A 8 -14.72 -9.77 -16.41
N LEU A 9 -14.78 -9.39 -15.13
CA LEU A 9 -14.72 -10.29 -13.99
C LEU A 9 -16.14 -10.51 -13.45
N PRO A 10 -16.58 -11.76 -13.22
CA PRO A 10 -17.93 -12.05 -12.74
C PRO A 10 -18.10 -11.55 -11.30
N LYS A 11 -18.77 -10.41 -11.13
CA LYS A 11 -18.94 -9.73 -9.84
C LYS A 11 -19.42 -10.70 -8.75
N GLU A 12 -20.47 -11.46 -9.03
CA GLU A 12 -21.10 -12.36 -8.05
C GLU A 12 -20.13 -13.44 -7.56
N GLU A 13 -19.30 -13.98 -8.43
CA GLU A 13 -18.31 -14.99 -8.08
C GLU A 13 -17.19 -14.40 -7.23
N VAL A 14 -16.71 -13.19 -7.61
CA VAL A 14 -15.66 -12.48 -6.86
C VAL A 14 -16.16 -12.12 -5.46
N ILE A 15 -17.34 -11.51 -5.36
CA ILE A 15 -17.92 -11.13 -4.06
C ILE A 15 -18.19 -12.37 -3.20
N LYS A 16 -18.75 -13.43 -3.80
CA LYS A 16 -18.96 -14.69 -3.07
C LYS A 16 -17.65 -15.24 -2.52
N PHE A 17 -16.59 -15.32 -3.34
CA PHE A 17 -15.28 -15.79 -2.89
C PHE A 17 -14.74 -14.95 -1.74
N VAL A 18 -14.81 -13.62 -1.85
CA VAL A 18 -14.37 -12.72 -0.79
C VAL A 18 -15.13 -12.98 0.51
N LEU A 19 -16.46 -13.10 0.43
CA LEU A 19 -17.29 -13.34 1.62
C LEU A 19 -17.06 -14.75 2.22
N ASP A 20 -16.76 -15.75 1.40
CA ASP A 20 -16.40 -17.10 1.85
C ASP A 20 -15.05 -17.15 2.61
N CYS A 21 -14.16 -16.15 2.36
CA CYS A 21 -12.90 -15.99 3.09
C CYS A 21 -13.08 -15.37 4.50
N TYR A 22 -14.29 -14.98 4.88
CA TYR A 22 -14.53 -14.42 6.21
C TYR A 22 -14.49 -15.51 7.29
N ASP A 23 -13.52 -15.40 8.20
CA ASP A 23 -13.41 -16.25 9.38
C ASP A 23 -14.38 -15.74 10.46
N ASN A 24 -15.39 -16.55 10.77
CA ASN A 24 -16.40 -16.20 11.77
C ASN A 24 -15.85 -16.25 13.20
N ASP A 25 -14.80 -16.99 13.49
CA ASP A 25 -14.22 -17.09 14.84
C ASP A 25 -13.32 -15.88 15.11
N ALA A 26 -12.41 -15.57 14.19
CA ALA A 26 -11.54 -14.38 14.28
C ALA A 26 -12.32 -13.07 14.06
N GLY A 27 -13.34 -13.07 13.20
CA GLY A 27 -14.12 -11.89 12.85
C GLY A 27 -13.45 -11.00 11.81
N ALA A 28 -12.62 -11.56 10.92
CA ALA A 28 -11.87 -10.87 9.88
C ALA A 28 -11.67 -11.79 8.66
N PHE A 29 -10.93 -11.35 7.64
CA PHE A 29 -10.75 -12.11 6.42
C PHE A 29 -9.41 -12.83 6.35
N ALA A 30 -9.43 -14.07 5.87
CA ALA A 30 -8.29 -14.88 5.47
C ALA A 30 -7.98 -14.73 3.98
N ALA A 31 -6.84 -15.28 3.53
CA ALA A 31 -6.48 -15.32 2.11
C ALA A 31 -7.30 -16.34 1.30
N PHE A 32 -7.82 -17.36 1.97
CA PHE A 32 -8.61 -18.44 1.39
C PHE A 32 -9.56 -18.98 2.46
N PRO A 33 -10.74 -19.53 2.08
CA PRO A 33 -11.66 -20.12 3.04
C PRO A 33 -10.99 -21.18 3.93
N GLY A 34 -11.14 -21.05 5.25
CA GLY A 34 -10.57 -21.96 6.24
C GLY A 34 -9.10 -21.70 6.61
N HIS A 35 -8.49 -20.62 6.10
CA HIS A 35 -7.19 -20.14 6.55
C HIS A 35 -7.32 -19.11 7.68
N ASP A 36 -6.21 -18.76 8.32
CA ASP A 36 -6.18 -17.78 9.40
C ASP A 36 -6.42 -16.36 8.88
N ALA A 37 -7.17 -15.57 9.63
CA ALA A 37 -7.41 -14.16 9.32
C ALA A 37 -6.15 -13.32 9.52
N HIS A 38 -5.97 -12.31 8.64
CA HIS A 38 -4.82 -11.42 8.67
C HIS A 38 -5.23 -9.99 8.28
N VAL A 39 -4.56 -8.96 8.80
CA VAL A 39 -4.90 -7.56 8.47
C VAL A 39 -4.74 -7.25 6.97
N LEU A 40 -3.72 -7.80 6.29
CA LEU A 40 -3.50 -7.60 4.85
C LEU A 40 -4.67 -8.10 4.01
N THR A 41 -5.11 -9.34 4.26
CA THR A 41 -6.23 -9.94 3.54
C THR A 41 -7.55 -9.29 3.90
N THR A 42 -7.68 -8.83 5.15
CA THR A 42 -8.85 -8.07 5.60
C THR A 42 -8.96 -6.74 4.85
N LEU A 43 -7.87 -5.96 4.72
CA LEU A 43 -7.90 -4.73 3.93
C LEU A 43 -8.22 -5.03 2.46
N SER A 44 -7.58 -6.06 1.87
CA SER A 44 -7.84 -6.44 0.48
C SER A 44 -9.31 -6.80 0.23
N ALA A 45 -9.94 -7.54 1.15
CA ALA A 45 -11.36 -7.86 1.08
C ALA A 45 -12.23 -6.60 1.10
N LEU A 46 -11.97 -5.66 2.03
CA LEU A 46 -12.70 -4.40 2.10
C LEU A 46 -12.54 -3.56 0.81
N GLN A 47 -11.32 -3.50 0.27
CA GLN A 47 -11.02 -2.80 -0.98
C GLN A 47 -11.75 -3.42 -2.18
N ILE A 48 -11.80 -4.74 -2.28
CA ILE A 48 -12.55 -5.44 -3.35
C ILE A 48 -14.03 -5.12 -3.25
N LEU A 49 -14.62 -5.18 -2.06
CA LEU A 49 -16.03 -4.85 -1.85
C LEU A 49 -16.33 -3.39 -2.22
N LEU A 50 -15.43 -2.45 -1.92
CA LEU A 50 -15.56 -1.04 -2.33
C LEU A 50 -15.44 -0.86 -3.84
N ILE A 51 -14.49 -1.54 -4.50
CA ILE A 51 -14.30 -1.47 -5.96
C ILE A 51 -15.54 -1.94 -6.71
N TYR A 52 -16.23 -2.97 -6.20
CA TYR A 52 -17.45 -3.49 -6.79
C TYR A 52 -18.73 -2.79 -6.33
N ASP A 53 -18.60 -1.73 -5.52
CA ASP A 53 -19.74 -1.01 -4.91
C ASP A 53 -20.69 -1.98 -4.18
N ASP A 54 -20.10 -2.85 -3.34
CA ASP A 54 -20.84 -3.91 -2.62
C ASP A 54 -20.44 -3.97 -1.12
N PHE A 55 -20.03 -2.82 -0.57
CA PHE A 55 -19.60 -2.73 0.83
C PHE A 55 -20.71 -3.07 1.82
N ASP A 56 -21.96 -2.92 1.42
CA ASP A 56 -23.15 -3.25 2.21
C ASP A 56 -23.42 -4.77 2.31
N ALA A 57 -22.69 -5.60 1.55
CA ALA A 57 -22.65 -7.05 1.77
C ALA A 57 -22.07 -7.39 3.16
N LEU A 58 -21.31 -6.48 3.79
CA LEU A 58 -20.88 -6.58 5.17
C LEU A 58 -21.91 -5.95 6.10
N SER A 59 -22.59 -6.77 6.90
CA SER A 59 -23.46 -6.28 7.96
C SER A 59 -22.71 -5.38 8.96
N ALA A 60 -23.44 -4.52 9.66
CA ALA A 60 -22.85 -3.66 10.71
C ALA A 60 -22.14 -4.50 11.77
N GLU A 61 -22.70 -5.67 12.14
CA GLU A 61 -22.06 -6.61 13.09
C GLU A 61 -20.70 -7.09 12.57
N LYS A 62 -20.61 -7.52 11.30
CA LYS A 62 -19.33 -7.94 10.71
C LYS A 62 -18.31 -6.81 10.69
N ARG A 63 -18.73 -5.58 10.33
CA ARG A 63 -17.85 -4.38 10.35
C ARG A 63 -17.31 -4.11 11.77
N ASP A 64 -18.14 -4.22 12.80
CA ASP A 64 -17.73 -4.06 14.20
C ASP A 64 -16.77 -5.18 14.64
N ARG A 65 -17.00 -6.42 14.20
CA ARG A 65 -16.08 -7.54 14.48
C ARG A 65 -14.72 -7.36 13.80
N ILE A 66 -14.68 -6.88 12.56
CA ILE A 66 -13.42 -6.55 11.86
C ILE A 66 -12.66 -5.46 12.63
N ALA A 67 -13.35 -4.40 13.03
CA ALA A 67 -12.71 -3.34 13.82
C ALA A 67 -12.16 -3.89 15.15
N LYS A 68 -12.91 -4.75 15.84
CA LYS A 68 -12.47 -5.41 17.07
C LYS A 68 -11.24 -6.29 16.83
N PHE A 69 -11.20 -7.09 15.76
CA PHE A 69 -10.05 -7.89 15.39
C PHE A 69 -8.80 -7.02 15.24
N VAL A 70 -8.87 -5.92 14.46
CA VAL A 70 -7.75 -5.01 14.28
C VAL A 70 -7.30 -4.37 15.60
N LEU A 71 -8.25 -3.95 16.45
CA LEU A 71 -7.92 -3.33 17.74
C LEU A 71 -7.28 -4.31 18.73
N LEU A 72 -7.57 -5.60 18.65
CA LEU A 72 -6.90 -6.64 19.45
C LEU A 72 -5.45 -6.89 19.04
N LEU A 73 -5.07 -6.52 17.83
CA LEU A 73 -3.71 -6.62 17.32
C LEU A 73 -2.83 -5.41 17.63
N ARG A 74 -3.42 -4.34 18.18
CA ARG A 74 -2.70 -3.14 18.59
C ARG A 74 -1.86 -3.40 19.83
N LEU A 75 -0.62 -2.89 19.82
CA LEU A 75 0.32 -2.98 20.94
C LEU A 75 0.45 -1.62 21.68
N PRO A 76 0.95 -1.63 22.93
CA PRO A 76 1.08 -0.42 23.74
C PRO A 76 2.02 0.66 23.19
N ASP A 77 2.92 0.30 22.27
CA ASP A 77 3.85 1.22 21.60
C ASP A 77 3.26 1.87 20.34
N GLY A 78 1.99 1.61 20.02
CA GLY A 78 1.31 2.12 18.84
C GLY A 78 1.50 1.27 17.59
N SER A 79 2.30 0.21 17.63
CA SER A 79 2.43 -0.77 16.56
C SER A 79 1.21 -1.70 16.47
N PHE A 80 1.13 -2.41 15.34
CA PHE A 80 0.11 -3.45 15.11
C PHE A 80 0.77 -4.74 14.64
N MET A 81 0.28 -5.86 15.15
CA MET A 81 0.59 -7.18 14.61
C MET A 81 -0.20 -7.44 13.34
N GLY A 82 0.32 -8.32 12.48
CA GLY A 82 -0.39 -8.76 11.28
C GLY A 82 -1.55 -9.71 11.57
N ASP A 83 -1.34 -10.55 12.58
CA ASP A 83 -2.25 -11.57 13.10
C ASP A 83 -1.91 -11.91 14.56
N GLY A 84 -2.48 -12.99 15.08
CA GLY A 84 -2.24 -13.47 16.45
C GLY A 84 -0.85 -14.09 16.69
N PHE A 85 0.01 -14.21 15.66
CA PHE A 85 1.34 -14.82 15.79
C PHE A 85 2.46 -13.84 16.14
N GLY A 86 2.17 -12.52 16.15
CA GLY A 86 3.01 -11.52 16.78
C GLY A 86 4.02 -10.81 15.86
N GLU A 87 3.96 -10.99 14.54
CA GLU A 87 4.79 -10.22 13.61
C GLU A 87 4.39 -8.74 13.63
N ILE A 88 5.39 -7.85 13.72
CA ILE A 88 5.24 -6.40 13.73
C ILE A 88 5.96 -5.83 12.52
N ASP A 89 5.29 -4.91 11.81
CA ASP A 89 5.82 -4.24 10.62
C ASP A 89 5.05 -2.93 10.39
N THR A 90 5.71 -1.89 9.90
CA THR A 90 5.06 -0.62 9.53
C THR A 90 3.95 -0.80 8.50
N ARG A 91 4.01 -1.85 7.66
CA ARG A 91 2.89 -2.23 6.76
C ARG A 91 1.62 -2.54 7.53
N PHE A 92 1.72 -3.23 8.66
CA PHE A 92 0.55 -3.60 9.46
C PHE A 92 -0.05 -2.40 10.18
N VAL A 93 0.77 -1.42 10.58
CA VAL A 93 0.27 -0.14 11.10
C VAL A 93 -0.54 0.58 10.02
N PHE A 94 0.01 0.74 8.80
CA PHE A 94 -0.68 1.36 7.67
C PHE A 94 -2.01 0.67 7.35
N VAL A 95 -1.97 -0.66 7.22
CA VAL A 95 -3.15 -1.48 6.89
C VAL A 95 -4.21 -1.38 7.99
N SER A 96 -3.80 -1.42 9.26
CA SER A 96 -4.72 -1.35 10.40
C SER A 96 -5.40 0.02 10.51
N VAL A 97 -4.64 1.12 10.41
CA VAL A 97 -5.24 2.46 10.41
C VAL A 97 -6.12 2.68 9.17
N TYR A 98 -5.78 2.10 8.03
CA TYR A 98 -6.61 2.16 6.83
C TYR A 98 -7.94 1.42 7.03
N ILE A 99 -7.93 0.18 7.57
CA ILE A 99 -9.15 -0.54 7.91
C ILE A 99 -10.02 0.27 8.89
N LEU A 100 -9.42 0.78 9.97
CA LEU A 100 -10.13 1.58 10.97
C LEU A 100 -10.72 2.85 10.38
N THR A 101 -10.02 3.50 9.43
CA THR A 101 -10.52 4.67 8.69
C THR A 101 -11.73 4.31 7.84
N LEU A 102 -11.65 3.25 7.02
CA LEU A 102 -12.75 2.78 6.18
C LEU A 102 -14.01 2.43 6.98
N LEU A 103 -13.81 1.89 8.19
CA LEU A 103 -14.91 1.52 9.08
C LEU A 103 -15.40 2.67 9.98
N GLY A 104 -14.77 3.85 9.92
CA GLY A 104 -15.09 4.99 10.80
C GLY A 104 -14.78 4.70 12.28
N ARG A 105 -13.73 3.95 12.56
CA ARG A 105 -13.31 3.52 13.91
C ARG A 105 -11.90 4.00 14.29
N LEU A 106 -11.20 4.73 13.44
CA LEU A 106 -9.94 5.39 13.79
C LEU A 106 -10.23 6.55 14.74
N THR A 107 -9.71 6.48 15.99
CA THR A 107 -9.85 7.57 16.96
C THR A 107 -8.58 8.43 16.97
N PRO A 108 -8.66 9.69 17.48
CA PRO A 108 -7.48 10.55 17.61
C PRO A 108 -6.35 9.93 18.45
N GLU A 109 -6.68 9.15 19.48
CA GLU A 109 -5.69 8.48 20.33
C GLU A 109 -4.94 7.40 19.55
N ILE A 110 -5.68 6.56 18.80
CA ILE A 110 -5.08 5.49 17.97
C ILE A 110 -4.21 6.13 16.87
N ALA A 111 -4.70 7.19 16.23
CA ALA A 111 -3.96 7.90 15.21
C ALA A 111 -2.65 8.51 15.73
N ALA A 112 -2.69 9.10 16.94
CA ALA A 112 -1.51 9.69 17.58
C ALA A 112 -0.45 8.61 17.89
N GLU A 113 -0.84 7.51 18.55
CA GLU A 113 0.07 6.43 18.92
C GLU A 113 0.66 5.71 17.69
N ALA A 114 -0.17 5.45 16.65
CA ALA A 114 0.31 4.89 15.39
C ALA A 114 1.31 5.83 14.69
N SER A 115 1.05 7.14 14.72
CA SER A 115 1.97 8.15 14.18
C SER A 115 3.30 8.16 14.93
N ASP A 116 3.28 8.10 16.26
CA ASP A 116 4.49 8.11 17.09
C ASP A 116 5.35 6.86 16.79
N PHE A 117 4.76 5.66 16.72
CA PHE A 117 5.48 4.44 16.33
C PHE A 117 6.08 4.57 14.92
N ILE A 118 5.32 5.08 13.94
CA ILE A 118 5.83 5.28 12.58
C ILE A 118 7.03 6.24 12.58
N LEU A 119 6.97 7.33 13.33
CA LEU A 119 8.06 8.30 13.42
C LEU A 119 9.32 7.71 14.07
N ASP A 120 9.17 6.79 15.02
CA ASP A 120 10.28 6.03 15.62
C ASP A 120 10.95 5.07 14.64
N CYS A 121 10.25 4.66 13.56
CA CYS A 121 10.83 3.84 12.48
C CYS A 121 11.65 4.66 11.46
N ARG A 122 11.73 5.99 11.62
CA ARG A 122 12.50 6.85 10.74
C ARG A 122 13.98 6.75 11.04
N ASN A 123 14.78 6.58 9.98
CA ASN A 123 16.23 6.50 10.05
C ASN A 123 16.92 7.85 9.82
N PHE A 124 18.21 7.90 10.17
CA PHE A 124 19.06 9.10 9.99
C PHE A 124 19.19 9.55 8.53
N ASP A 125 18.97 8.64 7.55
CA ASP A 125 19.01 8.95 6.12
C ASP A 125 17.72 9.63 5.62
N GLY A 126 16.66 9.65 6.42
CA GLY A 126 15.33 10.18 6.09
C GLY A 126 14.36 9.13 5.59
N GLY A 127 14.78 7.90 5.33
CA GLY A 127 13.92 6.79 5.01
C GLY A 127 13.29 6.15 6.25
N PHE A 128 12.43 5.16 6.04
CA PHE A 128 11.77 4.40 7.10
C PHE A 128 12.04 2.90 6.92
N GLY A 129 12.24 2.20 8.03
CA GLY A 129 12.35 0.76 8.09
C GLY A 129 11.03 0.08 8.50
N MET A 130 11.02 -1.25 8.51
CA MET A 130 9.86 -2.04 8.93
C MET A 130 9.56 -1.95 10.44
N CYS A 131 10.56 -1.61 11.23
CA CYS A 131 10.49 -1.37 12.67
C CYS A 131 11.65 -0.43 13.05
N PRO A 132 11.68 0.13 14.28
CA PRO A 132 12.78 0.99 14.71
C PRO A 132 14.15 0.35 14.52
N GLY A 133 15.06 1.05 13.85
CA GLY A 133 16.43 0.59 13.55
C GLY A 133 16.58 -0.36 12.36
N ALA A 134 15.48 -0.75 11.68
CA ALA A 134 15.57 -1.52 10.46
C ALA A 134 15.96 -0.64 9.25
N GLU A 135 16.58 -1.24 8.22
CA GLU A 135 17.05 -0.56 7.01
C GLU A 135 15.91 0.19 6.29
N SER A 136 16.21 1.40 5.83
CA SER A 136 15.28 2.20 5.02
C SER A 136 14.95 1.52 3.69
N HIS A 137 13.65 1.46 3.36
CA HIS A 137 13.16 0.82 2.16
C HIS A 137 11.95 1.59 1.59
N ALA A 138 11.89 1.77 0.27
CA ALA A 138 10.86 2.60 -0.37
C ALA A 138 9.43 2.10 -0.13
N ALA A 139 9.22 0.77 -0.04
CA ALA A 139 7.91 0.22 0.31
C ALA A 139 7.53 0.56 1.75
N GLN A 140 8.48 0.58 2.69
CA GLN A 140 8.24 0.99 4.06
C GLN A 140 7.98 2.50 4.14
N VAL A 141 8.72 3.31 3.39
CA VAL A 141 8.43 4.76 3.30
C VAL A 141 7.01 5.00 2.79
N TYR A 142 6.57 4.25 1.78
CA TYR A 142 5.20 4.33 1.26
C TYR A 142 4.15 4.03 2.34
N THR A 143 4.33 2.95 3.10
CA THR A 143 3.38 2.59 4.16
C THR A 143 3.42 3.57 5.32
N CYS A 144 4.61 4.08 5.68
CA CYS A 144 4.76 5.08 6.74
C CYS A 144 4.12 6.42 6.34
N VAL A 145 4.41 6.93 5.15
CA VAL A 145 3.78 8.17 4.64
C VAL A 145 2.27 8.00 4.52
N GLY A 146 1.81 6.83 4.03
CA GLY A 146 0.39 6.51 3.95
C GLY A 146 -0.31 6.45 5.31
N ALA A 147 0.33 5.84 6.32
CA ALA A 147 -0.19 5.81 7.69
C ALA A 147 -0.27 7.22 8.28
N LEU A 148 0.79 8.03 8.13
CA LEU A 148 0.81 9.41 8.61
C LEU A 148 -0.23 10.30 7.91
N ALA A 149 -0.50 10.05 6.61
CA ALA A 149 -1.56 10.73 5.88
C ALA A 149 -2.95 10.41 6.46
N LEU A 150 -3.22 9.12 6.72
CA LEU A 150 -4.49 8.68 7.32
C LEU A 150 -4.67 9.17 8.76
N CYS A 151 -3.57 9.41 9.47
CA CYS A 151 -3.54 9.93 10.84
C CYS A 151 -3.46 11.46 10.92
N ASP A 152 -3.59 12.19 9.80
CA ASP A 152 -3.47 13.66 9.73
C ASP A 152 -2.15 14.19 10.35
N SER A 153 -1.05 13.51 10.02
CA SER A 153 0.29 13.74 10.60
C SER A 153 1.40 13.88 9.54
N LEU A 154 1.05 14.21 8.29
CA LEU A 154 2.03 14.41 7.21
C LEU A 154 2.97 15.60 7.47
N ASP A 155 2.54 16.59 8.23
CA ASP A 155 3.34 17.74 8.64
C ASP A 155 4.56 17.37 9.50
N LYS A 156 4.55 16.17 10.10
CA LYS A 156 5.68 15.62 10.88
C LYS A 156 6.75 14.96 10.00
N VAL A 157 6.49 14.77 8.69
CA VAL A 157 7.45 14.17 7.76
C VAL A 157 8.45 15.22 7.31
N GLU A 158 9.72 14.97 7.56
CA GLU A 158 10.80 15.89 7.18
C GLU A 158 11.04 15.88 5.65
N GLU A 159 11.47 17.01 5.10
CA GLU A 159 11.84 17.15 3.69
C GLU A 159 12.94 16.14 3.27
N LYS A 160 13.76 15.71 4.22
CA LYS A 160 14.79 14.68 4.01
C LYS A 160 14.20 13.35 3.52
N THR A 161 12.97 13.01 3.91
CA THR A 161 12.27 11.82 3.40
C THR A 161 11.97 11.93 1.91
N ALA A 162 11.53 13.10 1.46
CA ALA A 162 11.31 13.34 0.03
C ALA A 162 12.63 13.33 -0.76
N ALA A 163 13.70 13.86 -0.19
CA ALA A 163 15.04 13.79 -0.79
C ALA A 163 15.48 12.32 -0.93
N TRP A 164 15.38 11.53 0.12
CA TRP A 164 15.69 10.10 0.10
C TRP A 164 14.86 9.35 -0.96
N LEU A 165 13.57 9.64 -1.09
CA LEU A 165 12.70 9.06 -2.12
C LEU A 165 13.13 9.46 -3.54
N SER A 166 13.47 10.74 -3.78
CA SER A 166 13.87 11.20 -5.10
C SER A 166 15.18 10.56 -5.58
N GLU A 167 16.09 10.25 -4.65
CA GLU A 167 17.32 9.51 -4.91
C GLU A 167 17.10 8.04 -5.28
N ARG A 168 15.87 7.52 -5.15
CA ARG A 168 15.54 6.17 -5.64
C ARG A 168 15.43 6.11 -7.16
N GLN A 169 15.32 7.25 -7.87
CA GLN A 169 15.36 7.25 -9.32
C GLN A 169 16.77 6.96 -9.82
N VAL A 170 16.93 5.82 -10.50
CA VAL A 170 18.21 5.35 -11.02
C VAL A 170 18.53 6.09 -12.33
N PRO A 171 19.59 6.92 -12.40
CA PRO A 171 19.83 7.77 -13.57
C PRO A 171 19.99 7.00 -14.89
N ALA A 172 20.55 5.79 -14.84
CA ALA A 172 20.81 4.99 -16.03
C ALA A 172 19.53 4.44 -16.70
N SER A 173 18.45 4.21 -15.93
CA SER A 173 17.21 3.61 -16.43
C SER A 173 16.00 4.52 -16.31
N GLY A 174 16.03 5.50 -15.42
CA GLY A 174 14.88 6.33 -15.07
C GLY A 174 13.89 5.68 -14.10
N GLY A 175 13.98 4.36 -13.88
CA GLY A 175 13.14 3.63 -12.93
C GLY A 175 13.57 3.83 -11.47
N PHE A 176 12.69 3.49 -10.54
CA PHE A 176 12.99 3.57 -9.12
C PHE A 176 13.48 2.23 -8.56
N ASN A 177 14.42 2.28 -7.61
CA ASN A 177 14.80 1.14 -6.79
C ASN A 177 14.18 1.23 -5.38
N GLY A 178 14.20 0.10 -4.63
CA GLY A 178 13.65 0.05 -3.28
C GLY A 178 14.57 0.62 -2.21
N ARG A 179 15.89 0.63 -2.46
CA ARG A 179 16.95 1.13 -1.56
C ARG A 179 18.25 1.30 -2.33
N PRO A 180 19.27 1.98 -1.77
CA PRO A 180 20.55 2.20 -2.43
C PRO A 180 21.17 0.90 -2.99
N GLU A 181 21.83 1.01 -4.14
CA GLU A 181 22.58 -0.07 -4.82
C GLU A 181 21.73 -1.26 -5.29
N LYS A 182 20.38 -1.17 -5.26
CA LYS A 182 19.48 -2.18 -5.81
C LYS A 182 19.04 -1.82 -7.23
N LEU A 183 18.68 -2.85 -8.00
CA LEU A 183 18.15 -2.68 -9.35
C LEU A 183 16.76 -2.00 -9.31
N PRO A 184 16.41 -1.23 -10.34
CA PRO A 184 15.08 -0.66 -10.47
C PRO A 184 14.04 -1.76 -10.68
N ASP A 185 12.81 -1.48 -10.24
CA ASP A 185 11.66 -2.36 -10.38
C ASP A 185 10.42 -1.49 -10.56
N VAL A 186 9.55 -1.88 -11.50
CA VAL A 186 8.38 -1.08 -11.89
C VAL A 186 7.38 -0.85 -10.74
N CYS A 187 7.33 -1.75 -9.75
CA CYS A 187 6.42 -1.57 -8.62
C CYS A 187 6.70 -0.29 -7.81
N TYR A 188 7.96 0.15 -7.74
CA TYR A 188 8.32 1.40 -7.09
C TYR A 188 7.81 2.64 -7.84
N SER A 189 7.42 2.51 -9.11
CA SER A 189 6.76 3.59 -9.86
C SER A 189 5.47 4.07 -9.22
N TRP A 190 4.80 3.20 -8.47
CA TRP A 190 3.67 3.58 -7.64
C TRP A 190 4.10 4.06 -6.26
N TRP A 191 4.85 3.26 -5.52
CA TRP A 191 5.13 3.51 -4.10
C TRP A 191 5.95 4.77 -3.87
N VAL A 192 7.01 4.99 -4.67
CA VAL A 192 7.84 6.20 -4.56
C VAL A 192 7.08 7.43 -5.06
N LEU A 193 6.44 7.32 -6.24
CA LEU A 193 5.76 8.47 -6.82
C LEU A 193 4.57 8.93 -5.97
N LEU A 194 3.76 7.99 -5.44
CA LEU A 194 2.63 8.34 -4.57
C LEU A 194 3.11 9.02 -3.28
N SER A 195 4.20 8.50 -2.68
CA SER A 195 4.78 9.12 -1.48
C SER A 195 5.29 10.54 -1.77
N LEU A 196 5.99 10.74 -2.88
CA LEU A 196 6.43 12.08 -3.31
C LEU A 196 5.25 13.00 -3.62
N ALA A 197 4.17 12.49 -4.21
CA ALA A 197 2.97 13.25 -4.48
C ALA A 197 2.26 13.68 -3.19
N ALA A 198 2.14 12.77 -2.21
CA ALA A 198 1.57 13.08 -0.90
C ALA A 198 2.39 14.15 -0.14
N LEU A 199 3.71 14.17 -0.34
CA LEU A 199 4.62 15.16 0.23
C LEU A 199 4.76 16.42 -0.66
N GLU A 200 3.99 16.56 -1.74
CA GLU A 200 4.04 17.67 -2.71
C GLU A 200 5.40 17.86 -3.38
N LYS A 201 6.21 16.81 -3.47
CA LYS A 201 7.57 16.79 -4.03
C LYS A 201 7.73 15.94 -5.30
N ALA A 202 6.63 15.55 -5.95
CA ALA A 202 6.68 14.76 -7.18
C ALA A 202 7.51 15.43 -8.30
N HIS A 203 7.64 16.76 -8.28
CA HIS A 203 8.46 17.53 -9.24
C HIS A 203 9.97 17.35 -9.06
N TRP A 204 10.43 16.62 -8.04
CA TRP A 204 11.86 16.35 -7.81
C TRP A 204 12.42 15.20 -8.65
N ILE A 205 11.58 14.50 -9.39
CA ILE A 205 11.98 13.38 -10.25
C ILE A 205 11.73 13.70 -11.74
N SER A 206 12.36 12.92 -12.61
CA SER A 206 12.10 12.99 -14.04
C SER A 206 10.93 12.08 -14.42
N PHE A 207 9.75 12.67 -14.64
CA PHE A 207 8.57 11.93 -15.13
C PHE A 207 8.84 11.27 -16.49
N ALA A 208 9.52 11.97 -17.41
CA ALA A 208 9.79 11.42 -18.74
C ALA A 208 10.70 10.18 -18.68
N ALA A 209 11.71 10.18 -17.81
CA ALA A 209 12.58 9.03 -17.63
C ALA A 209 11.82 7.86 -16.97
N LEU A 210 10.96 8.13 -15.97
CA LEU A 210 10.14 7.12 -15.31
C LEU A 210 9.13 6.49 -16.29
N GLU A 211 8.45 7.32 -17.10
CA GLU A 211 7.52 6.84 -18.12
C GLU A 211 8.21 5.90 -19.11
N THR A 212 9.39 6.28 -19.60
CA THR A 212 10.18 5.45 -20.50
C THR A 212 10.49 4.09 -19.87
N PHE A 213 10.99 4.07 -18.63
CA PHE A 213 11.27 2.82 -17.93
C PHE A 213 10.04 1.93 -17.78
N ILE A 214 8.89 2.50 -17.38
CA ILE A 214 7.65 1.73 -17.23
C ILE A 214 7.24 1.13 -18.58
N LEU A 215 7.26 1.91 -19.67
CA LEU A 215 6.86 1.44 -20.99
C LEU A 215 7.83 0.38 -21.56
N GLU A 216 9.12 0.44 -21.23
CA GLU A 216 10.08 -0.60 -21.57
C GLU A 216 9.83 -1.94 -20.85
N CYS A 217 9.13 -1.92 -19.71
CA CYS A 217 8.72 -3.13 -18.99
C CYS A 217 7.47 -3.79 -19.60
N GLN A 218 6.83 -3.18 -20.61
CA GLN A 218 5.63 -3.72 -21.24
C GLN A 218 5.97 -4.83 -22.24
N ASP A 219 5.28 -5.97 -22.13
CA ASP A 219 5.28 -7.00 -23.18
C ASP A 219 4.13 -6.75 -24.14
N HIS A 220 4.45 -6.33 -25.37
CA HIS A 220 3.44 -6.07 -26.40
C HIS A 220 2.85 -7.34 -27.04
N ALA A 221 3.48 -8.50 -26.88
CA ALA A 221 3.01 -9.77 -27.44
C ALA A 221 2.13 -10.54 -26.46
N ALA A 222 2.60 -10.73 -25.21
CA ALA A 222 1.86 -11.43 -24.17
C ALA A 222 0.90 -10.53 -23.39
N GLY A 223 1.16 -9.23 -23.41
CA GLY A 223 0.47 -8.23 -22.59
C GLY A 223 1.03 -8.12 -21.18
N GLY A 224 0.69 -7.01 -20.49
CA GLY A 224 1.12 -6.76 -19.13
C GLY A 224 2.49 -6.12 -19.01
N PHE A 225 2.96 -6.00 -17.76
CA PHE A 225 4.25 -5.40 -17.41
C PHE A 225 5.03 -6.34 -16.50
N SER A 226 6.34 -6.35 -16.67
CA SER A 226 7.31 -7.05 -15.82
C SER A 226 7.94 -6.09 -14.80
N ASP A 227 8.70 -6.63 -13.85
CA ASP A 227 9.50 -5.84 -12.91
C ASP A 227 10.55 -4.97 -13.61
N ARG A 228 11.16 -5.51 -14.69
CA ARG A 228 12.23 -4.88 -15.49
C ARG A 228 12.12 -5.29 -16.96
N PRO A 229 12.68 -4.49 -17.89
CA PRO A 229 12.69 -4.83 -19.31
C PRO A 229 13.26 -6.23 -19.57
N GLY A 230 12.54 -7.03 -20.36
CA GLY A 230 12.94 -8.38 -20.77
C GLY A 230 12.61 -9.51 -19.78
N ASN A 231 12.03 -9.23 -18.63
CA ASN A 231 11.54 -10.23 -17.69
C ASN A 231 10.09 -10.64 -18.04
N GLN A 232 9.61 -11.73 -17.42
CA GLN A 232 8.23 -12.19 -17.59
C GLN A 232 7.25 -11.25 -16.90
N THR A 233 6.14 -10.93 -17.57
CA THR A 233 5.06 -10.11 -17.03
C THR A 233 4.21 -10.86 -16.02
N ASP A 234 3.64 -10.13 -15.06
CA ASP A 234 2.71 -10.65 -14.07
C ASP A 234 1.66 -9.62 -13.65
N VAL A 235 0.64 -10.05 -12.95
CA VAL A 235 -0.48 -9.19 -12.54
C VAL A 235 -0.10 -8.14 -11.50
N TYR A 236 0.90 -8.42 -10.65
CA TYR A 236 1.38 -7.52 -9.61
C TYR A 236 2.10 -6.32 -10.24
N HIS A 237 3.13 -6.57 -11.07
CA HIS A 237 3.85 -5.49 -11.74
C HIS A 237 2.98 -4.75 -12.75
N THR A 238 2.07 -5.44 -13.44
CA THR A 238 1.07 -4.80 -14.30
C THR A 238 0.19 -3.81 -13.54
N CYS A 239 -0.29 -4.17 -12.34
CA CYS A 239 -1.08 -3.28 -11.51
C CYS A 239 -0.31 -2.01 -11.14
N PHE A 240 0.93 -2.12 -10.67
CA PHE A 240 1.72 -0.97 -10.23
C PHE A 240 2.26 -0.12 -11.39
N ALA A 241 2.56 -0.72 -12.54
CA ALA A 241 2.89 0.03 -13.76
C ALA A 241 1.72 0.94 -14.17
N LEU A 242 0.52 0.37 -14.28
CA LEU A 242 -0.68 1.13 -14.65
C LEU A 242 -1.05 2.18 -13.60
N ALA A 243 -0.90 1.88 -12.31
CA ALA A 243 -1.14 2.82 -11.22
C ALA A 243 -0.15 3.99 -11.27
N GLY A 244 1.15 3.72 -11.48
CA GLY A 244 2.19 4.74 -11.66
C GLY A 244 1.90 5.65 -12.85
N LEU A 245 1.61 5.08 -14.03
CA LEU A 245 1.23 5.84 -15.22
C LEU A 245 -0.03 6.68 -14.96
N SER A 246 -1.07 6.11 -14.35
CA SER A 246 -2.31 6.83 -14.02
C SER A 246 -2.04 8.05 -13.14
N LEU A 247 -1.19 7.91 -12.11
CA LEU A 247 -0.84 9.03 -11.24
C LEU A 247 -0.06 10.12 -11.98
N MET A 248 0.86 9.75 -12.88
CA MET A 248 1.62 10.70 -13.70
C MET A 248 0.71 11.50 -14.65
N TYR A 249 -0.36 10.88 -15.16
CA TYR A 249 -1.28 11.51 -16.10
C TYR A 249 -2.48 12.21 -15.44
N ALA A 250 -2.78 11.95 -14.17
CA ALA A 250 -3.91 12.56 -13.48
C ALA A 250 -3.89 14.10 -13.53
N GLY A 251 -2.70 14.72 -13.53
CA GLY A 251 -2.54 16.17 -13.70
C GLY A 251 -2.61 16.67 -15.15
N LYS A 252 -2.64 15.77 -16.15
CA LYS A 252 -2.70 16.14 -17.59
C LYS A 252 -4.12 16.09 -18.14
N TYR A 253 -5.02 15.33 -17.50
CA TYR A 253 -6.38 15.05 -18.01
C TYR A 253 -7.47 15.35 -16.97
N GLY A 254 -7.14 15.93 -15.82
CA GLY A 254 -8.06 16.35 -14.77
C GLY A 254 -8.45 17.82 -14.85
#